data_fc99e0ba79689d2d920d767a33d3bbc3
#
_entry.id   fc99e0ba79689d2d920d767a33d3bbc3
#
_cell.length_a   1.000
_cell.length_b   1.000
_cell.length_c   1.000
_cell.angle_alpha   90.00
_cell.angle_beta   90.00
_cell.angle_gamma   90.00
#
_symmetry.space_group_name_H-M   'P 1'
#
loop_
_entity.id
_entity.type
_entity.pdbx_description
1 polymer ?
#
loop_
_entity_poly.entity_id
_entity_poly.type
_entity_poly.pdbx_seq_one_letter_code
_entity_poly.pdbx_strand_id
1 'polypeptide(L)'
;MRKTLTPLIAEGDLADDAMRQVRIAGKEAIAVYRVEGKCYATQDTCSHALASLAGGWLMDYEVICPVHEGRFDIRDGQPLCFPVTEPLRTFPVDVVNNFICADLSGAKNE
;
A
#
# COMPACT_ATOMS: atom_id res chain seq x y z
N MET A 1 21.36 11.59 6.52
CA MET A 1 20.23 12.24 5.86
C MET A 1 18.93 11.89 6.56
N ARG A 2 18.08 12.85 6.78
CA ARG A 2 16.85 12.64 7.52
C ARG A 2 15.72 12.22 6.59
N LYS A 3 14.97 11.20 7.00
CA LYS A 3 13.78 10.81 6.27
C LYS A 3 12.67 11.82 6.50
N THR A 4 11.88 12.06 5.47
CA THR A 4 10.67 12.85 5.59
C THR A 4 9.50 11.89 5.61
N LEU A 5 8.85 11.77 6.76
CA LEU A 5 7.74 10.85 6.93
C LEU A 5 6.43 11.61 6.86
N THR A 6 5.50 11.08 6.07
CA THR A 6 4.17 11.64 5.90
C THR A 6 3.18 10.80 6.69
N PRO A 7 2.45 11.40 7.64
CA PRO A 7 1.42 10.64 8.35
C PRO A 7 0.31 10.20 7.42
N LEU A 8 -0.10 8.95 7.51
CA LEU A 8 -1.15 8.41 6.65
C LEU A 8 -2.44 8.20 7.44
N ILE A 9 -2.37 7.49 8.55
CA ILE A 9 -3.57 7.11 9.29
C ILE A 9 -3.16 6.83 10.73
N ALA A 10 -4.05 7.12 11.67
CA ALA A 10 -3.80 6.77 13.06
C ALA A 10 -3.70 5.26 13.19
N GLU A 11 -2.73 4.80 13.98
CA GLU A 11 -2.48 3.37 14.12
C GLU A 11 -3.73 2.62 14.60
N GLY A 12 -4.49 3.22 15.50
CA GLY A 12 -5.69 2.59 16.03
C GLY A 12 -6.85 2.52 15.04
N ASP A 13 -6.73 3.19 13.90
CA ASP A 13 -7.80 3.19 12.90
C ASP A 13 -7.60 2.15 11.82
N LEU A 14 -6.56 1.33 11.91
CA LEU A 14 -6.30 0.28 10.93
C LEU A 14 -6.07 -1.03 11.66
N ALA A 15 -7.06 -1.91 11.60
CA ALA A 15 -6.99 -3.22 12.23
C ALA A 15 -6.10 -4.17 11.43
N ASP A 16 -5.69 -5.27 12.07
CA ASP A 16 -4.99 -6.33 11.35
C ASP A 16 -5.87 -6.88 10.25
N ASP A 17 -5.25 -7.26 9.15
CA ASP A 17 -5.90 -7.81 7.96
C ASP A 17 -6.83 -6.80 7.30
N ALA A 18 -6.57 -5.51 7.52
CA ALA A 18 -7.34 -4.44 6.90
C ALA A 18 -6.46 -3.61 5.99
N MET A 19 -7.09 -2.89 5.09
CA MET A 19 -6.40 -1.93 4.22
C MET A 19 -7.26 -0.71 4.05
N ARG A 20 -6.63 0.42 3.73
CA ARG A 20 -7.32 1.68 3.60
C ARG A 20 -6.67 2.53 2.52
N GLN A 21 -7.47 3.21 1.73
CA GLN A 21 -6.96 4.22 0.82
C GLN A 21 -6.72 5.51 1.59
N VAL A 22 -5.56 6.11 1.39
CA VAL A 22 -5.23 7.40 2.00
C VAL A 22 -4.92 8.37 0.87
N ARG A 23 -5.62 9.51 0.89
CA ARG A 23 -5.40 10.56 -0.10
C ARG A 23 -4.60 11.69 0.52
N ILE A 24 -3.57 12.10 -0.18
CA ILE A 24 -2.67 13.15 0.27
C ILE A 24 -2.66 14.23 -0.79
N ALA A 25 -2.92 15.47 -0.38
CA ALA A 25 -3.01 16.58 -1.33
C ALA A 25 -1.74 16.67 -2.16
N GLY A 26 -1.93 16.77 -3.48
CA GLY A 26 -0.81 16.92 -4.41
C GLY A 26 -0.03 15.66 -4.69
N LYS A 27 -0.49 14.52 -4.19
CA LYS A 27 0.21 13.25 -4.39
C LYS A 27 -0.79 12.18 -4.82
N GLU A 28 -0.27 11.09 -5.35
CA GLU A 28 -1.14 9.97 -5.71
C GLU A 28 -1.67 9.30 -4.44
N ALA A 29 -2.77 8.60 -4.57
CA ALA A 29 -3.37 7.89 -3.45
C ALA A 29 -2.47 6.73 -3.03
N ILE A 30 -2.46 6.46 -1.73
CA ILE A 30 -1.64 5.43 -1.12
C ILE A 30 -2.57 4.38 -0.53
N ALA A 31 -2.25 3.11 -0.72
CA ALA A 31 -2.94 2.02 -0.03
C ALA A 31 -2.08 1.62 1.15
N VAL A 32 -2.67 1.62 2.35
CA VAL A 32 -1.96 1.19 3.54
C VAL A 32 -2.60 -0.08 4.06
N TYR A 33 -1.76 -1.02 4.50
CA TYR A 33 -2.20 -2.35 4.90
C TYR A 33 -1.61 -2.69 6.26
N ARG A 34 -2.31 -3.53 7.00
CA ARG A 34 -1.78 -4.05 8.26
C ARG A 34 -2.00 -5.55 8.29
N VAL A 35 -0.91 -6.32 8.43
CA VAL A 35 -0.96 -7.77 8.47
C VAL A 35 -0.02 -8.23 9.57
N GLU A 36 -0.54 -9.02 10.50
CA GLU A 36 0.24 -9.56 11.62
C GLU A 36 0.99 -8.46 12.38
N GLY A 37 0.31 -7.35 12.62
CA GLY A 37 0.87 -6.24 13.38
C GLY A 37 1.82 -5.34 12.62
N LYS A 38 2.20 -5.70 11.39
CA LYS A 38 3.10 -4.88 10.58
C LYS A 38 2.33 -4.13 9.52
N CYS A 39 2.81 -2.93 9.23
CA CYS A 39 2.15 -2.05 8.27
C CYS A 39 2.97 -1.94 7.00
N TYR A 40 2.26 -1.82 5.88
CA TYR A 40 2.86 -1.72 4.56
C TYR A 40 2.13 -0.64 3.77
N ALA A 41 2.80 -0.05 2.81
CA ALA A 41 2.19 0.99 1.97
C ALA A 41 2.64 0.81 0.54
N THR A 42 1.69 0.92 -0.38
CA THR A 42 1.96 0.87 -1.81
C THR A 42 1.18 1.98 -2.50
N GLN A 43 1.48 2.19 -3.79
CA GLN A 43 0.56 2.99 -4.59
C GLN A 43 -0.81 2.33 -4.53
N ASP A 44 -1.87 3.14 -4.54
CA ASP A 44 -3.21 2.59 -4.49
C ASP A 44 -3.74 2.23 -5.88
N THR A 45 -3.30 2.95 -6.90
CA THR A 45 -3.75 2.67 -8.26
C THR A 45 -3.07 1.41 -8.78
N CYS A 46 -3.87 0.46 -9.22
CA CYS A 46 -3.34 -0.78 -9.79
C CYS A 46 -2.45 -0.48 -10.99
N SER A 47 -1.32 -1.19 -11.13
CA SER A 47 -0.41 -0.98 -12.24
C SER A 47 -1.01 -1.42 -13.56
N HIS A 48 -2.04 -2.24 -13.52
CA HIS A 48 -2.68 -2.81 -14.70
C HIS A 48 -3.91 -2.01 -15.12
N ALA A 49 -4.61 -1.39 -14.17
CA ALA A 49 -5.89 -0.73 -14.47
C ALA A 49 -6.06 0.49 -13.56
N LEU A 50 -6.94 1.41 -13.98
CA LEU A 50 -7.26 2.57 -13.15
C LEU A 50 -8.26 2.17 -12.08
N ALA A 51 -7.79 1.41 -11.10
CA ALA A 51 -8.64 0.90 -10.04
C ALA A 51 -7.92 1.06 -8.72
N SER A 52 -8.69 1.29 -7.64
CA SER A 52 -8.14 1.40 -6.31
C SER A 52 -7.90 0.00 -5.75
N LEU A 53 -6.66 -0.29 -5.37
CA LEU A 53 -6.34 -1.57 -4.75
C LEU A 53 -7.04 -1.70 -3.41
N ALA A 54 -7.19 -0.60 -2.68
CA ALA A 54 -7.88 -0.62 -1.39
C ALA A 54 -9.38 -0.87 -1.56
N GLY A 55 -9.90 -0.78 -2.77
CA GLY A 55 -11.28 -1.16 -3.08
C GLY A 55 -11.44 -2.63 -3.40
N GLY A 56 -10.35 -3.38 -3.45
CA GLY A 56 -10.39 -4.81 -3.72
C GLY A 56 -10.37 -5.63 -2.45
N TRP A 57 -9.51 -6.64 -2.42
CA TRP A 57 -9.46 -7.59 -1.30
C TRP A 57 -8.05 -7.74 -0.79
N LEU A 58 -7.92 -8.05 0.48
CA LEU A 58 -6.64 -8.36 1.10
C LEU A 58 -6.73 -9.78 1.68
N MET A 59 -5.83 -10.66 1.23
CA MET A 59 -5.74 -12.03 1.73
C MET A 59 -4.30 -12.30 2.10
N ASP A 60 -4.06 -12.41 3.40
CA ASP A 60 -2.69 -12.54 3.93
C ASP A 60 -1.85 -11.38 3.41
N TYR A 61 -0.80 -11.64 2.64
CA TYR A 61 0.07 -10.59 2.12
C TYR A 61 -0.23 -10.24 0.66
N GLU A 62 -1.40 -10.67 0.16
CA GLU A 62 -1.76 -10.42 -1.23
C GLU A 62 -2.91 -9.45 -1.31
N VAL A 63 -2.71 -8.37 -2.06
CA VAL A 63 -3.82 -7.47 -2.40
C VAL A 63 -4.33 -7.87 -3.78
N ILE A 64 -5.66 -7.95 -3.90
CA ILE A 64 -6.32 -8.41 -5.12
C ILE A 64 -7.07 -7.23 -5.72
N CYS A 65 -6.66 -6.85 -6.92
CA CYS A 65 -7.28 -5.75 -7.65
C CYS A 65 -8.73 -6.13 -8.02
N PRO A 66 -9.68 -5.21 -7.84
CA PRO A 66 -11.07 -5.54 -8.19
C PRO A 66 -11.30 -5.69 -9.69
N VAL A 67 -10.32 -5.29 -10.51
CA VAL A 67 -10.41 -5.42 -11.96
C VAL A 67 -9.57 -6.61 -12.39
N HIS A 68 -10.18 -7.63 -12.94
CA HIS A 68 -9.53 -8.85 -13.41
C HIS A 68 -8.80 -9.65 -12.33
N GLU A 69 -8.97 -9.26 -11.06
CA GLU A 69 -8.41 -10.00 -9.92
C GLU A 69 -6.90 -10.19 -9.99
N GLY A 70 -6.19 -9.18 -10.50
CA GLY A 70 -4.73 -9.20 -10.46
C GLY A 70 -4.25 -9.17 -9.02
N ARG A 71 -3.13 -9.84 -8.73
CA ARG A 71 -2.63 -9.99 -7.37
C ARG A 71 -1.21 -9.47 -7.23
N PHE A 72 -0.94 -8.83 -6.10
CA PHE A 72 0.38 -8.30 -5.79
C PHE A 72 0.72 -8.64 -4.35
N ASP A 73 2.01 -8.84 -4.10
CA ASP A 73 2.50 -9.00 -2.73
C ASP A 73 2.69 -7.60 -2.15
N ILE A 74 2.05 -7.30 -1.02
CA ILE A 74 2.11 -5.96 -0.44
C ILE A 74 3.48 -5.64 0.16
N ARG A 75 4.31 -6.65 0.41
CA ARG A 75 5.61 -6.44 1.04
C ARG A 75 6.64 -5.88 0.08
N ASP A 76 6.60 -6.31 -1.17
CA ASP A 76 7.58 -5.87 -2.17
C ASP A 76 6.94 -5.35 -3.45
N GLY A 77 5.62 -5.41 -3.57
CA GLY A 77 4.90 -4.89 -4.73
C GLY A 77 4.92 -5.80 -5.93
N GLN A 78 5.47 -6.99 -5.83
CA GLN A 78 5.63 -7.86 -7.00
C GLN A 78 4.31 -8.43 -7.48
N PRO A 79 4.10 -8.47 -8.80
CA PRO A 79 2.90 -9.11 -9.34
C PRO A 79 2.98 -10.61 -9.14
N LEU A 80 1.85 -11.21 -8.77
CA LEU A 80 1.81 -12.63 -8.42
C LEU A 80 1.05 -13.47 -9.43
N CYS A 81 0.26 -12.86 -10.30
CA CYS A 81 -0.46 -13.62 -11.30
C CYS A 81 -0.83 -12.74 -12.48
N PHE A 82 -0.99 -13.39 -13.62
CA PHE A 82 -1.46 -12.72 -14.82
C PHE A 82 -2.90 -12.22 -14.56
N PRO A 83 -3.32 -11.06 -15.07
CA PRO A 83 -2.66 -10.28 -16.12
C PRO A 83 -1.73 -9.19 -15.61
N VAL A 84 -1.47 -9.08 -14.31
CA VAL A 84 -0.58 -8.03 -13.82
C VAL A 84 0.86 -8.46 -14.02
N THR A 85 1.66 -7.57 -14.59
CA THR A 85 3.06 -7.84 -14.88
C THR A 85 3.98 -6.73 -14.36
N GLU A 86 3.41 -5.58 -13.98
CA GLU A 86 4.20 -4.44 -13.51
C GLU A 86 4.11 -4.37 -11.99
N PRO A 87 5.24 -4.26 -11.29
CA PRO A 87 5.17 -4.18 -9.83
C PRO A 87 4.57 -2.86 -9.36
N LEU A 88 4.07 -2.88 -8.15
CA LEU A 88 3.62 -1.67 -7.46
C LEU A 88 4.81 -0.98 -6.84
N ARG A 89 4.76 0.36 -6.76
CA ARG A 89 5.72 1.08 -5.93
C ARG A 89 5.36 0.86 -4.47
N THR A 90 6.36 0.58 -3.65
CA THR A 90 6.18 0.44 -2.21
C THR A 90 6.89 1.58 -1.51
N PHE A 91 6.43 1.91 -0.32
CA PHE A 91 6.97 3.03 0.44
C PHE A 91 7.39 2.54 1.83
N PRO A 92 8.57 2.95 2.31
CA PRO A 92 8.97 2.59 3.68
C PRO A 92 7.96 3.15 4.68
N VAL A 93 7.63 2.35 5.68
CA VAL A 93 6.61 2.70 6.67
C VAL A 93 7.24 2.66 8.06
N ASP A 94 6.85 3.59 8.90
CA ASP A 94 7.24 3.61 10.30
C ASP A 94 6.06 4.13 11.12
N VAL A 95 6.00 3.76 12.38
CA VAL A 95 4.95 4.25 13.26
C VAL A 95 5.58 5.29 14.18
N VAL A 96 5.05 6.50 14.12
CA VAL A 96 5.57 7.62 14.90
C VAL A 96 4.42 8.31 15.59
N ASN A 97 4.50 8.44 16.92
CA ASN A 97 3.46 9.11 17.71
C ASN A 97 2.07 8.55 17.44
N ASN A 98 1.98 7.22 17.34
CA ASN A 98 0.73 6.49 17.12
C ASN A 98 0.12 6.73 15.76
N PHE A 99 0.91 7.22 14.79
CA PHE A 99 0.49 7.34 13.40
C PHE A 99 1.35 6.45 12.52
N ILE A 100 0.70 5.79 11.58
CA ILE A 100 1.38 5.05 10.53
C ILE A 100 1.82 6.09 9.51
N CYS A 101 3.13 6.17 9.29
CA CYS A 101 3.73 7.17 8.40
C CYS A 101 4.51 6.48 7.31
N ALA A 102 4.62 7.13 6.15
CA ALA A 102 5.38 6.59 5.04
C ALA A 102 6.32 7.62 4.48
N ASP A 103 7.46 7.14 3.99
CA ASP A 103 8.40 7.98 3.26
C ASP A 103 8.03 7.91 1.77
N LEU A 104 7.28 8.91 1.32
CA LEU A 104 6.77 8.90 -0.04
C LEU A 104 7.84 9.25 -1.08
N SER A 105 8.98 9.76 -0.63
CA SER A 105 10.09 10.04 -1.55
C SER A 105 10.95 8.80 -1.77
N GLY A 106 10.78 7.76 -0.95
CA GLY A 106 11.60 6.57 -1.00
C GLY A 106 10.92 5.40 -1.69
N ALA A 107 10.14 5.65 -2.73
CA ALA A 107 9.41 4.59 -3.42
C ALA A 107 10.37 3.58 -4.01
N LYS A 108 10.02 2.30 -3.88
CA LYS A 108 10.79 1.19 -4.42
C LYS A 108 9.86 0.31 -5.22
N ASN A 109 10.29 -0.07 -6.41
CA ASN A 109 9.46 -0.91 -7.26
C ASN A 109 10.28 -1.82 -8.14
N GLU A 110 11.41 -2.25 -7.66
CA GLU A 110 12.20 -3.19 -8.46
C GLU A 110 11.98 -4.59 -8.06
#